data_bb730a4a5e3c2d94ce3d0eab488b3760
#
_entry.id   bb730a4a5e3c2d94ce3d0eab488b3760
#
_cell.length_a   1.000
_cell.length_b   1.000
_cell.length_c   1.000
_cell.angle_alpha   90.00
_cell.angle_beta   90.00
_cell.angle_gamma   90.00
#
_symmetry.space_group_name_H-M   'P 1'
#
loop_
_entity.id
_entity.type
_entity.pdbx_description
1 polymer ?
#
loop_
_entity_poly.entity_id
_entity_poly.type
_entity_poly.pdbx_seq_one_letter_code
_entity_poly.pdbx_strand_id
1 'polypeptide(L)'
;MKKTLLFALALAVISVVGGDAQVPDLEEVRVLAEQGDAIAQYNLGLMSASGRGVPEDDVEAVRWFRLAADQGYAIAQYNLGLMYYNGDGVPEDDVEGVRWFRLAAEQGLAPAQYGLGFMYETGEGVSEDDVEAVRWYRLAADQGYATAQYNLGNRYANGEGVPEDDLLAYMWWNLAAAQGNETAQSNKAQAESRMTRDQIAEAQRMSTEWIAAHPPGGN
;
A
#
# COMPACT_ATOMS: atom_id res chain seq x y z
N MET A 1 3.04 19.38 4.36
CA MET A 1 1.83 18.58 4.65
C MET A 1 1.60 17.44 3.63
N LYS A 2 2.61 17.02 2.84
CA LYS A 2 2.49 15.96 1.82
C LYS A 2 2.81 14.55 2.33
N LYS A 3 3.44 14.40 3.49
CA LYS A 3 4.11 13.16 3.92
C LYS A 3 3.35 12.29 4.93
N THR A 4 2.13 12.63 5.34
CA THR A 4 1.44 11.93 6.44
C THR A 4 0.52 10.79 5.98
N LEU A 5 0.29 10.60 4.69
CA LEU A 5 -0.71 9.64 4.19
C LEU A 5 -0.20 8.20 4.01
N LEU A 6 1.11 7.98 3.99
CA LEU A 6 1.70 6.65 3.76
C LEU A 6 2.08 5.88 5.04
N PHE A 7 2.06 6.54 6.21
CA PHE A 7 2.60 5.99 7.47
C PHE A 7 1.72 4.96 8.20
N ALA A 8 0.46 4.77 7.81
CA ALA A 8 -0.50 4.02 8.65
C ALA A 8 -0.44 2.48 8.52
N LEU A 9 0.43 1.89 7.68
CA LEU A 9 0.32 0.46 7.35
C LEU A 9 1.53 -0.43 7.68
N ALA A 10 2.68 0.11 8.05
CA ALA A 10 3.85 -0.72 8.39
C ALA A 10 3.71 -1.50 9.71
N LEU A 11 2.71 -1.17 10.55
CA LEU A 11 2.52 -1.76 11.88
C LEU A 11 1.59 -2.99 11.91
N ALA A 12 0.92 -3.33 10.81
CA ALA A 12 -0.13 -4.36 10.81
C ALA A 12 0.34 -5.78 10.48
N VAL A 13 1.61 -6.01 10.13
CA VAL A 13 2.09 -7.34 9.67
C VAL A 13 2.66 -8.23 10.78
N ILE A 14 2.64 -7.80 12.05
CA ILE A 14 3.05 -8.67 13.16
C ILE A 14 1.95 -9.69 13.56
N SER A 15 0.82 -9.76 12.87
CA SER A 15 -0.33 -10.58 13.26
C SER A 15 -0.56 -11.86 12.44
N VAL A 16 0.42 -12.40 11.74
CA VAL A 16 0.24 -13.66 10.99
C VAL A 16 1.25 -14.72 11.40
N VAL A 17 1.20 -15.13 12.67
CA VAL A 17 1.40 -16.54 13.08
C VAL A 17 0.54 -16.74 14.33
N GLY A 18 -0.42 -17.65 14.26
CA GLY A 18 -1.45 -17.85 15.26
C GLY A 18 -0.93 -18.24 16.65
N GLY A 19 -1.65 -17.76 17.68
CA GLY A 19 -1.57 -18.17 19.07
C GLY A 19 -0.40 -17.53 19.81
N ASP A 20 -0.69 -16.79 20.91
CA ASP A 20 0.24 -16.23 21.91
C ASP A 20 1.65 -15.91 21.35
N ALA A 21 1.75 -14.97 20.43
CA ALA A 21 3.03 -14.55 19.87
C ALA A 21 3.81 -13.80 20.94
N GLN A 22 4.65 -14.52 21.69
CA GLN A 22 5.77 -13.91 22.40
C GLN A 22 6.51 -13.01 21.41
N VAL A 23 6.71 -11.73 21.76
CA VAL A 23 7.65 -10.86 21.04
C VAL A 23 8.95 -11.65 20.92
N PRO A 24 9.45 -11.94 19.70
CA PRO A 24 10.68 -12.73 19.57
C PRO A 24 11.76 -12.12 20.47
N ASP A 25 12.53 -12.97 21.15
CA ASP A 25 13.65 -12.51 21.97
C ASP A 25 14.58 -11.68 21.08
N LEU A 26 14.82 -10.43 21.47
CA LEU A 26 15.67 -9.51 20.71
C LEU A 26 17.03 -10.14 20.35
N GLU A 27 17.61 -10.92 21.28
CA GLU A 27 18.90 -11.58 21.04
C GLU A 27 18.78 -12.67 19.97
N GLU A 28 17.68 -13.42 19.94
CA GLU A 28 17.42 -14.41 18.90
C GLU A 28 17.26 -13.74 17.54
N VAL A 29 16.44 -12.67 17.46
CA VAL A 29 16.24 -11.89 16.21
C VAL A 29 17.58 -11.33 15.72
N ARG A 30 18.41 -10.79 16.63
CA ARG A 30 19.71 -10.21 16.27
C ARG A 30 20.65 -11.28 15.71
N VAL A 31 20.75 -12.43 16.36
CA VAL A 31 21.59 -13.54 15.91
C VAL A 31 21.17 -14.01 14.52
N LEU A 32 19.89 -14.20 14.27
CA LEU A 32 19.39 -14.61 12.96
C LEU A 32 19.61 -13.53 11.89
N ALA A 33 19.41 -12.26 12.21
CA ALA A 33 19.65 -11.15 11.31
C ALA A 33 21.14 -11.04 10.88
N GLU A 34 22.04 -11.23 11.87
CA GLU A 34 23.49 -11.26 11.61
C GLU A 34 23.94 -12.48 10.79
N GLN A 35 23.20 -13.59 10.88
CA GLN A 35 23.39 -14.78 10.04
C GLN A 35 22.81 -14.61 8.61
N GLY A 36 22.13 -13.49 8.34
CA GLY A 36 21.61 -13.17 7.02
C GLY A 36 20.17 -13.54 6.78
N ASP A 37 19.39 -13.96 7.81
CA ASP A 37 17.97 -14.23 7.64
C ASP A 37 17.20 -12.94 7.32
N ALA A 38 16.56 -12.89 6.14
CA ALA A 38 15.89 -11.70 5.62
C ALA A 38 14.69 -11.27 6.49
N ILE A 39 13.98 -12.23 7.10
CA ILE A 39 12.83 -11.94 7.96
C ILE A 39 13.32 -11.34 9.28
N ALA A 40 14.37 -11.91 9.86
CA ALA A 40 14.97 -11.38 11.08
C ALA A 40 15.58 -9.98 10.85
N GLN A 41 16.24 -9.75 9.71
CA GLN A 41 16.74 -8.42 9.31
C GLN A 41 15.60 -7.42 9.20
N TYR A 42 14.51 -7.78 8.53
CA TYR A 42 13.31 -6.94 8.44
C TYR A 42 12.73 -6.63 9.83
N ASN A 43 12.60 -7.63 10.70
CA ASN A 43 12.10 -7.45 12.05
C ASN A 43 13.00 -6.53 12.89
N LEU A 44 14.32 -6.67 12.78
CA LEU A 44 15.25 -5.80 13.47
C LEU A 44 15.20 -4.36 12.93
N GLY A 45 14.98 -4.19 11.61
CA GLY A 45 14.67 -2.90 11.00
C GLY A 45 13.41 -2.26 11.57
N LEU A 46 12.33 -3.02 11.73
CA LEU A 46 11.09 -2.52 12.37
C LEU A 46 11.31 -2.15 13.84
N MET A 47 12.08 -2.94 14.59
CA MET A 47 12.41 -2.66 15.99
C MET A 47 13.20 -1.36 16.11
N SER A 48 14.19 -1.16 15.24
CA SER A 48 14.98 0.08 15.19
C SER A 48 14.14 1.29 14.80
N ALA A 49 13.27 1.19 13.78
CA ALA A 49 12.40 2.29 13.36
C ALA A 49 11.32 2.67 14.40
N SER A 50 10.91 1.73 15.27
CA SER A 50 9.84 1.95 16.25
C SER A 50 10.31 2.10 17.68
N GLY A 51 11.60 1.93 17.97
CA GLY A 51 12.15 1.94 19.32
C GLY A 51 11.69 0.74 20.18
N ARG A 52 11.22 -0.36 19.57
CA ARG A 52 10.72 -1.53 20.30
C ARG A 52 11.87 -2.46 20.73
N GLY A 53 12.18 -2.48 22.01
CA GLY A 53 13.24 -3.32 22.56
C GLY A 53 14.66 -2.80 22.30
N VAL A 54 14.83 -1.85 21.41
CA VAL A 54 16.07 -1.12 21.09
C VAL A 54 15.77 0.37 21.05
N PRO A 55 16.75 1.26 21.23
CA PRO A 55 16.56 2.70 20.94
C PRO A 55 16.09 2.92 19.50
N GLU A 56 15.19 3.89 19.32
CA GLU A 56 14.75 4.31 17.98
C GLU A 56 15.95 4.87 17.19
N ASP A 57 16.19 4.33 16.00
CA ASP A 57 17.29 4.69 15.13
C ASP A 57 16.93 4.37 13.67
N ASP A 58 16.52 5.40 12.92
CA ASP A 58 16.12 5.27 11.52
C ASP A 58 17.30 4.92 10.61
N VAL A 59 18.52 5.35 10.95
CA VAL A 59 19.71 4.99 10.16
C VAL A 59 19.98 3.49 10.26
N GLU A 60 19.87 2.94 11.47
CA GLU A 60 20.01 1.50 11.70
C GLU A 60 18.84 0.73 11.06
N ALA A 61 17.61 1.27 11.11
CA ALA A 61 16.45 0.67 10.44
C ALA A 61 16.67 0.56 8.92
N VAL A 62 17.15 1.62 8.27
CA VAL A 62 17.51 1.61 6.84
C VAL A 62 18.55 0.56 6.54
N ARG A 63 19.58 0.41 7.38
CA ARG A 63 20.62 -0.60 7.20
C ARG A 63 20.04 -2.02 7.18
N TRP A 64 19.16 -2.34 8.13
CA TRP A 64 18.53 -3.65 8.23
C TRP A 64 17.51 -3.90 7.12
N PHE A 65 16.66 -2.91 6.81
CA PHE A 65 15.73 -3.03 5.68
C PHE A 65 16.46 -3.24 4.36
N ARG A 66 17.59 -2.56 4.14
CA ARG A 66 18.38 -2.74 2.93
C ARG A 66 18.92 -4.16 2.79
N LEU A 67 19.45 -4.74 3.87
CA LEU A 67 19.93 -6.13 3.85
C LEU A 67 18.84 -7.12 3.48
N ALA A 68 17.62 -6.95 4.02
CA ALA A 68 16.47 -7.80 3.69
C ALA A 68 15.95 -7.51 2.25
N ALA A 69 15.92 -6.24 1.84
CA ALA A 69 15.46 -5.81 0.52
C ALA A 69 16.37 -6.30 -0.61
N ASP A 70 17.67 -6.30 -0.39
CA ASP A 70 18.67 -6.82 -1.34
C ASP A 70 18.53 -8.34 -1.54
N GLN A 71 17.97 -9.06 -0.57
CA GLN A 71 17.59 -10.47 -0.68
C GLN A 71 16.23 -10.68 -1.39
N GLY A 72 15.57 -9.61 -1.83
CA GLY A 72 14.28 -9.68 -2.51
C GLY A 72 13.07 -9.69 -1.57
N TYR A 73 13.21 -9.43 -0.27
CA TYR A 73 12.08 -9.43 0.65
C TYR A 73 11.17 -8.23 0.38
N ALA A 74 10.02 -8.46 -0.24
CA ALA A 74 9.14 -7.42 -0.81
C ALA A 74 8.69 -6.38 0.23
N ILE A 75 8.36 -6.80 1.46
CA ILE A 75 7.93 -5.86 2.51
C ILE A 75 9.10 -4.97 2.96
N ALA A 76 10.32 -5.49 3.00
CA ALA A 76 11.51 -4.69 3.30
C ALA A 76 11.81 -3.71 2.17
N GLN A 77 11.65 -4.11 0.91
CA GLN A 77 11.76 -3.20 -0.24
C GLN A 77 10.76 -2.05 -0.14
N TYR A 78 9.51 -2.34 0.18
CA TYR A 78 8.48 -1.32 0.38
C TYR A 78 8.86 -0.34 1.51
N ASN A 79 9.28 -0.85 2.67
CA ASN A 79 9.66 0.01 3.80
C ASN A 79 10.92 0.85 3.47
N LEU A 80 11.89 0.27 2.79
CA LEU A 80 13.07 1.01 2.33
C LEU A 80 12.68 2.12 1.33
N GLY A 81 11.72 1.84 0.43
CA GLY A 81 11.13 2.85 -0.45
C GLY A 81 10.49 4.01 0.33
N LEU A 82 9.75 3.72 1.40
CA LEU A 82 9.18 4.74 2.29
C LEU A 82 10.26 5.58 2.99
N MET A 83 11.33 4.95 3.49
CA MET A 83 12.44 5.65 4.14
C MET A 83 13.10 6.65 3.18
N TYR A 84 13.33 6.28 1.92
CA TYR A 84 13.85 7.19 0.90
C TYR A 84 12.85 8.29 0.54
N TYR A 85 11.58 7.96 0.37
CA TYR A 85 10.53 8.92 0.04
C TYR A 85 10.34 9.99 1.13
N ASN A 86 10.46 9.58 2.41
CA ASN A 86 10.29 10.49 3.55
C ASN A 86 11.59 11.21 3.94
N GLY A 87 12.76 10.64 3.63
CA GLY A 87 14.04 11.08 4.16
C GLY A 87 14.28 10.61 5.60
N ASP A 88 13.71 9.46 6.00
CA ASP A 88 13.87 8.91 7.34
C ASP A 88 15.15 8.05 7.37
N GLY A 89 16.12 8.43 8.20
CA GLY A 89 17.43 7.76 8.32
C GLY A 89 18.34 7.84 7.08
N VAL A 90 17.86 8.37 5.97
CA VAL A 90 18.59 8.64 4.72
C VAL A 90 18.15 9.99 4.16
N PRO A 91 18.96 10.66 3.34
CA PRO A 91 18.48 11.81 2.56
C PRO A 91 17.27 11.42 1.69
N GLU A 92 16.28 12.32 1.61
CA GLU A 92 15.12 12.16 0.75
C GLU A 92 15.57 11.97 -0.71
N ASP A 93 15.07 10.88 -1.33
CA ASP A 93 15.36 10.53 -2.73
C ASP A 93 14.16 9.77 -3.32
N ASP A 94 13.27 10.54 -3.98
CA ASP A 94 12.06 9.99 -4.59
C ASP A 94 12.35 8.99 -5.72
N VAL A 95 13.47 9.17 -6.43
CA VAL A 95 13.87 8.26 -7.51
C VAL A 95 14.26 6.90 -6.95
N GLU A 96 15.04 6.89 -5.88
CA GLU A 96 15.40 5.64 -5.19
C GLU A 96 14.17 5.05 -4.50
N GLY A 97 13.27 5.87 -3.93
CA GLY A 97 11.98 5.43 -3.40
C GLY A 97 11.14 4.68 -4.44
N VAL A 98 10.97 5.27 -5.64
CA VAL A 98 10.28 4.62 -6.78
C VAL A 98 10.94 3.31 -7.17
N ARG A 99 12.26 3.24 -7.19
CA ARG A 99 12.98 2.01 -7.53
C ARG A 99 12.61 0.88 -6.56
N TRP A 100 12.60 1.13 -5.27
CA TRP A 100 12.27 0.13 -4.26
C TRP A 100 10.78 -0.22 -4.26
N PHE A 101 9.87 0.76 -4.42
CA PHE A 101 8.44 0.49 -4.59
C PHE A 101 8.18 -0.40 -5.81
N ARG A 102 8.88 -0.16 -6.93
CA ARG A 102 8.71 -0.97 -8.14
C ARG A 102 9.10 -2.43 -7.90
N LEU A 103 10.23 -2.70 -7.25
CA LEU A 103 10.66 -4.06 -6.94
C LEU A 103 9.64 -4.81 -6.08
N ALA A 104 9.07 -4.14 -5.07
CA ALA A 104 8.03 -4.73 -4.22
C ALA A 104 6.69 -4.89 -4.96
N ALA A 105 6.30 -3.92 -5.79
CA ALA A 105 5.06 -3.92 -6.57
C ALA A 105 5.04 -5.04 -7.63
N GLU A 106 6.18 -5.28 -8.29
CA GLU A 106 6.35 -6.36 -9.26
C GLU A 106 6.25 -7.75 -8.61
N GLN A 107 6.53 -7.86 -7.31
CA GLN A 107 6.28 -9.07 -6.51
C GLN A 107 4.82 -9.19 -6.04
N GLY A 108 3.94 -8.26 -6.41
CA GLY A 108 2.52 -8.31 -6.09
C GLY A 108 2.15 -7.66 -4.76
N LEU A 109 3.05 -6.98 -4.04
CA LEU A 109 2.73 -6.35 -2.77
C LEU A 109 1.78 -5.15 -2.97
N ALA A 110 0.51 -5.29 -2.56
CA ALA A 110 -0.52 -4.28 -2.80
C ALA A 110 -0.20 -2.88 -2.24
N PRO A 111 0.36 -2.69 -1.04
CA PRO A 111 0.82 -1.38 -0.58
C PRO A 111 1.87 -0.74 -1.48
N ALA A 112 2.79 -1.54 -2.04
CA ALA A 112 3.83 -1.05 -2.95
C ALA A 112 3.26 -0.70 -4.32
N GLN A 113 2.30 -1.47 -4.82
CA GLN A 113 1.57 -1.15 -6.04
C GLN A 113 0.81 0.18 -5.90
N TYR A 114 0.13 0.38 -4.77
CA TYR A 114 -0.50 1.66 -4.45
C TYR A 114 0.53 2.80 -4.40
N GLY A 115 1.64 2.61 -3.68
CA GLY A 115 2.72 3.60 -3.58
C GLY A 115 3.28 3.98 -4.96
N LEU A 116 3.54 2.99 -5.81
CA LEU A 116 4.03 3.23 -7.17
C LEU A 116 2.99 3.95 -8.04
N GLY A 117 1.70 3.61 -7.91
CA GLY A 117 0.61 4.33 -8.56
C GLY A 117 0.57 5.80 -8.15
N PHE A 118 0.74 6.08 -6.87
CA PHE A 118 0.81 7.45 -6.34
C PHE A 118 2.02 8.23 -6.88
N MET A 119 3.19 7.61 -6.99
CA MET A 119 4.37 8.26 -7.58
C MET A 119 4.15 8.64 -9.05
N TYR A 120 3.47 7.78 -9.83
CA TYR A 120 3.10 8.11 -11.22
C TYR A 120 2.02 9.20 -11.29
N GLU A 121 1.06 9.22 -10.36
CA GLU A 121 0.03 10.26 -10.27
C GLU A 121 0.62 11.64 -9.98
N THR A 122 1.63 11.72 -9.10
CA THR A 122 2.21 12.98 -8.63
C THR A 122 3.43 13.43 -9.43
N GLY A 123 4.06 12.52 -10.20
CA GLY A 123 5.32 12.79 -10.87
C GLY A 123 6.52 12.87 -9.91
N GLU A 124 6.39 12.34 -8.68
CA GLU A 124 7.48 12.33 -7.69
C GLU A 124 8.42 11.15 -7.97
N GLY A 125 9.70 11.43 -8.25
CA GLY A 125 10.73 10.43 -8.58
C GLY A 125 10.57 9.73 -9.93
N VAL A 126 9.49 9.97 -10.65
CA VAL A 126 9.17 9.44 -11.99
C VAL A 126 8.36 10.49 -12.74
N SER A 127 8.37 10.43 -14.08
CA SER A 127 7.49 11.31 -14.87
C SER A 127 6.02 10.98 -14.59
N GLU A 128 5.19 12.03 -14.41
CA GLU A 128 3.74 11.90 -14.26
C GLU A 128 3.14 11.11 -15.42
N ASP A 129 2.34 10.09 -15.10
CA ASP A 129 1.65 9.23 -16.06
C ASP A 129 0.38 8.65 -15.43
N ASP A 130 -0.78 9.28 -15.71
CA ASP A 130 -2.06 8.85 -15.17
C ASP A 130 -2.47 7.43 -15.63
N VAL A 131 -2.05 6.99 -16.81
CA VAL A 131 -2.37 5.66 -17.32
C VAL A 131 -1.61 4.60 -16.50
N GLU A 132 -0.32 4.83 -16.23
CA GLU A 132 0.46 3.95 -15.36
C GLU A 132 -0.03 4.03 -13.90
N ALA A 133 -0.42 5.21 -13.40
CA ALA A 133 -1.01 5.35 -12.07
C ALA A 133 -2.26 4.47 -11.92
N VAL A 134 -3.19 4.55 -12.87
CA VAL A 134 -4.40 3.71 -12.90
C VAL A 134 -4.06 2.22 -12.98
N ARG A 135 -3.07 1.84 -13.79
CA ARG A 135 -2.65 0.45 -13.91
C ARG A 135 -2.20 -0.11 -12.55
N TRP A 136 -1.36 0.62 -11.82
CA TRP A 136 -0.86 0.20 -10.53
C TRP A 136 -1.93 0.24 -9.43
N TYR A 137 -2.79 1.28 -9.42
CA TYR A 137 -3.93 1.33 -8.51
C TYR A 137 -4.89 0.15 -8.73
N ARG A 138 -5.13 -0.25 -9.97
CA ARG A 138 -5.99 -1.41 -10.28
C ARG A 138 -5.42 -2.69 -9.70
N LEU A 139 -4.12 -2.95 -9.87
CA LEU A 139 -3.48 -4.14 -9.30
C LEU A 139 -3.63 -4.20 -7.78
N ALA A 140 -3.47 -3.08 -7.08
CA ALA A 140 -3.68 -3.03 -5.64
C ALA A 140 -5.18 -3.14 -5.26
N ALA A 141 -6.07 -2.49 -6.02
CA ALA A 141 -7.52 -2.52 -5.80
C ALA A 141 -8.12 -3.91 -5.99
N ASP A 142 -7.63 -4.67 -6.98
CA ASP A 142 -8.03 -6.05 -7.24
C ASP A 142 -7.61 -7.00 -6.09
N GLN A 143 -6.59 -6.65 -5.33
CA GLN A 143 -6.22 -7.33 -4.08
C GLN A 143 -7.04 -6.85 -2.87
N GLY A 144 -8.02 -5.98 -3.06
CA GLY A 144 -8.85 -5.45 -1.98
C GLY A 144 -8.23 -4.29 -1.20
N TYR A 145 -7.15 -3.66 -1.68
CA TYR A 145 -6.53 -2.54 -0.98
C TYR A 145 -7.43 -1.30 -1.01
N ALA A 146 -8.09 -0.99 0.11
CA ALA A 146 -9.17 0.01 0.19
C ALA A 146 -8.76 1.40 -0.32
N THR A 147 -7.54 1.86 -0.01
CA THR A 147 -7.04 3.16 -0.47
C THR A 147 -6.87 3.19 -1.99
N ALA A 148 -6.40 2.09 -2.59
CA ALA A 148 -6.29 1.98 -4.04
C ALA A 148 -7.67 1.92 -4.71
N GLN A 149 -8.63 1.22 -4.11
CA GLN A 149 -10.02 1.21 -4.59
C GLN A 149 -10.62 2.63 -4.58
N TYR A 150 -10.39 3.39 -3.50
CA TYR A 150 -10.83 4.78 -3.42
C TYR A 150 -10.20 5.65 -4.53
N ASN A 151 -8.88 5.58 -4.71
CA ASN A 151 -8.20 6.38 -5.74
C ASN A 151 -8.61 5.96 -7.15
N LEU A 152 -8.76 4.67 -7.40
CA LEU A 152 -9.25 4.17 -8.69
C LEU A 152 -10.67 4.69 -9.00
N GLY A 153 -11.55 4.75 -8.00
CA GLY A 153 -12.86 5.40 -8.12
C GLY A 153 -12.75 6.88 -8.52
N ASN A 154 -11.79 7.62 -7.93
CA ASN A 154 -11.56 9.02 -8.31
C ASN A 154 -11.08 9.14 -9.76
N ARG A 155 -10.18 8.24 -10.22
CA ARG A 155 -9.70 8.23 -11.60
C ARG A 155 -10.83 8.04 -12.61
N TYR A 156 -11.75 7.10 -12.33
CA TYR A 156 -12.93 6.90 -13.17
C TYR A 156 -13.91 8.08 -13.12
N ALA A 157 -14.09 8.69 -11.96
CA ALA A 157 -14.99 9.84 -11.83
C ALA A 157 -14.51 11.10 -12.57
N ASN A 158 -13.19 11.25 -12.72
CA ASN A 158 -12.57 12.41 -13.34
C ASN A 158 -12.14 12.17 -14.81
N GLY A 159 -12.09 10.91 -15.26
CA GLY A 159 -11.53 10.56 -16.56
C GLY A 159 -10.01 10.72 -16.64
N GLU A 160 -9.29 10.52 -15.51
CA GLU A 160 -7.84 10.67 -15.43
C GLU A 160 -7.15 9.32 -15.64
N GLY A 161 -6.39 9.20 -16.74
CA GLY A 161 -5.74 7.95 -17.17
C GLY A 161 -6.68 6.86 -17.67
N VAL A 162 -7.99 7.05 -17.54
CA VAL A 162 -9.08 6.18 -18.04
C VAL A 162 -10.24 7.05 -18.51
N PRO A 163 -11.10 6.55 -19.42
CA PRO A 163 -12.36 7.24 -19.72
C PRO A 163 -13.23 7.41 -18.48
N GLU A 164 -13.91 8.56 -18.35
CA GLU A 164 -14.89 8.82 -17.28
C GLU A 164 -15.98 7.75 -17.28
N ASP A 165 -16.27 7.18 -16.07
CA ASP A 165 -17.28 6.15 -15.88
C ASP A 165 -17.84 6.21 -14.45
N ASP A 166 -19.04 6.79 -14.32
CA ASP A 166 -19.73 6.93 -13.02
C ASP A 166 -20.08 5.57 -12.38
N LEU A 167 -20.36 4.52 -13.17
CA LEU A 167 -20.70 3.20 -12.64
C LEU A 167 -19.47 2.55 -12.00
N LEU A 168 -18.33 2.60 -12.69
CA LEU A 168 -17.05 2.10 -12.16
C LEU A 168 -16.58 2.95 -10.98
N ALA A 169 -16.71 4.26 -11.04
CA ALA A 169 -16.38 5.14 -9.91
C ALA A 169 -17.18 4.76 -8.67
N TYR A 170 -18.50 4.63 -8.80
CA TYR A 170 -19.38 4.21 -7.70
C TYR A 170 -19.01 2.82 -7.18
N MET A 171 -18.78 1.85 -8.07
CA MET A 171 -18.41 0.49 -7.70
C MET A 171 -17.15 0.46 -6.82
N TRP A 172 -16.09 1.15 -7.23
CA TRP A 172 -14.84 1.19 -6.50
C TRP A 172 -14.97 1.92 -5.16
N TRP A 173 -15.69 3.05 -5.11
CA TRP A 173 -15.99 3.73 -3.85
C TRP A 173 -16.84 2.88 -2.92
N ASN A 174 -17.79 2.10 -3.45
CA ASN A 174 -18.62 1.20 -2.64
C ASN A 174 -17.78 0.10 -1.98
N LEU A 175 -16.80 -0.46 -2.68
CA LEU A 175 -15.85 -1.45 -2.14
C LEU A 175 -14.95 -0.84 -1.06
N ALA A 176 -14.40 0.34 -1.29
CA ALA A 176 -13.58 1.05 -0.31
C ALA A 176 -14.37 1.46 0.93
N ALA A 177 -15.61 1.96 0.75
CA ALA A 177 -16.51 2.35 1.84
C ALA A 177 -16.91 1.15 2.72
N ALA A 178 -17.11 -0.03 2.13
CA ALA A 178 -17.39 -1.27 2.86
C ALA A 178 -16.23 -1.68 3.78
N GLN A 179 -15.03 -1.21 3.53
CA GLN A 179 -13.83 -1.41 4.35
C GLN A 179 -13.57 -0.23 5.32
N GLY A 180 -14.51 0.71 5.46
CA GLY A 180 -14.41 1.82 6.40
C GLY A 180 -13.77 3.09 5.84
N ASN A 181 -13.56 3.22 4.52
CA ASN A 181 -13.07 4.47 3.94
C ASN A 181 -14.19 5.53 3.93
N GLU A 182 -14.14 6.47 4.87
CA GLU A 182 -15.17 7.52 5.05
C GLU A 182 -15.26 8.47 3.86
N THR A 183 -14.13 8.78 3.22
CA THR A 183 -14.10 9.65 2.03
C THR A 183 -14.78 8.96 0.85
N ALA A 184 -14.53 7.67 0.65
CA ALA A 184 -15.21 6.87 -0.37
C ALA A 184 -16.74 6.81 -0.10
N GLN A 185 -17.14 6.70 1.16
CA GLN A 185 -18.57 6.75 1.53
C GLN A 185 -19.21 8.10 1.15
N SER A 186 -18.50 9.20 1.38
CA SER A 186 -18.96 10.55 0.99
C SER A 186 -19.05 10.71 -0.53
N ASN A 187 -18.02 10.29 -1.27
CA ASN A 187 -18.01 10.37 -2.73
C ASN A 187 -19.10 9.52 -3.36
N LYS A 188 -19.33 8.31 -2.84
CA LYS A 188 -20.43 7.44 -3.25
C LYS A 188 -21.79 8.12 -3.06
N ALA A 189 -22.04 8.71 -1.88
CA ALA A 189 -23.31 9.42 -1.61
C ALA A 189 -23.50 10.62 -2.55
N GLN A 190 -22.42 11.32 -2.91
CA GLN A 190 -22.48 12.41 -3.89
C GLN A 190 -22.80 11.88 -5.30
N ALA A 191 -22.21 10.75 -5.71
CA ALA A 191 -22.50 10.11 -6.99
C ALA A 191 -23.96 9.67 -7.08
N GLU A 192 -24.53 9.11 -6.01
CA GLU A 192 -25.96 8.72 -5.94
C GLU A 192 -26.92 9.88 -6.27
N SER A 193 -26.55 11.11 -5.96
CA SER A 193 -27.38 12.28 -6.27
C SER A 193 -27.46 12.61 -7.77
N ARG A 194 -26.52 12.07 -8.58
CA ARG A 194 -26.41 12.31 -10.04
C ARG A 194 -26.84 11.10 -10.84
N MET A 195 -26.84 9.91 -10.24
CA MET A 195 -27.17 8.64 -10.91
C MET A 195 -28.67 8.33 -10.84
N THR A 196 -29.15 7.62 -11.84
CA THR A 196 -30.50 7.01 -11.81
C THR A 196 -30.51 5.79 -10.87
N ARG A 197 -31.71 5.38 -10.43
CA ARG A 197 -31.89 4.18 -9.60
C ARG A 197 -31.34 2.91 -10.28
N ASP A 198 -31.50 2.80 -11.60
CA ASP A 198 -31.04 1.65 -12.36
C ASP A 198 -29.49 1.63 -12.42
N GLN A 199 -28.87 2.78 -12.59
CA GLN A 199 -27.39 2.90 -12.55
C GLN A 199 -26.83 2.54 -11.16
N ILE A 200 -27.47 3.01 -10.09
CA ILE A 200 -27.06 2.67 -8.72
C ILE A 200 -27.18 1.15 -8.49
N ALA A 201 -28.32 0.55 -8.90
CA ALA A 201 -28.53 -0.89 -8.76
C ALA A 201 -27.48 -1.70 -9.54
N GLU A 202 -27.15 -1.25 -10.75
CA GLU A 202 -26.12 -1.88 -11.59
C GLU A 202 -24.73 -1.80 -10.93
N ALA A 203 -24.32 -0.62 -10.45
CA ALA A 203 -23.01 -0.45 -9.80
C ALA A 203 -22.90 -1.25 -8.48
N GLN A 204 -24.01 -1.39 -7.73
CA GLN A 204 -24.08 -2.25 -6.56
C GLN A 204 -23.96 -3.74 -6.93
N ARG A 205 -24.59 -4.15 -8.04
CA ARG A 205 -24.46 -5.51 -8.57
C ARG A 205 -23.00 -5.79 -8.95
N MET A 206 -22.35 -4.88 -9.66
CA MET A 206 -20.92 -4.98 -10.02
C MET A 206 -20.03 -5.14 -8.78
N SER A 207 -20.29 -4.36 -7.71
CA SER A 207 -19.55 -4.49 -6.44
C SER A 207 -19.74 -5.88 -5.82
N THR A 208 -20.95 -6.40 -5.85
CA THR A 208 -21.27 -7.73 -5.30
C THR A 208 -20.58 -8.85 -6.09
N GLU A 209 -20.58 -8.74 -7.41
CA GLU A 209 -19.91 -9.67 -8.30
C GLU A 209 -18.39 -9.65 -8.10
N TRP A 210 -17.84 -8.43 -7.93
CA TRP A 210 -16.42 -8.29 -7.63
C TRP A 210 -16.04 -8.99 -6.31
N ILE A 211 -16.82 -8.77 -5.24
CA ILE A 211 -16.59 -9.43 -3.93
C ILE A 211 -16.69 -10.95 -4.06
N ALA A 212 -17.65 -11.45 -4.83
CA ALA A 212 -17.80 -12.90 -5.05
C ALA A 212 -16.60 -13.50 -5.81
N ALA A 213 -16.02 -12.75 -6.73
CA ALA A 213 -14.83 -13.15 -7.50
C ALA A 213 -13.52 -13.04 -6.71
N HIS A 214 -13.49 -12.21 -5.66
CA HIS A 214 -12.30 -11.93 -4.83
C HIS A 214 -12.61 -12.21 -3.34
N PRO A 215 -12.85 -13.47 -2.96
CA PRO A 215 -13.19 -13.80 -1.58
C PRO A 215 -12.02 -13.49 -0.63
N PRO A 216 -12.28 -12.94 0.56
CA PRO A 216 -11.25 -12.69 1.54
C PRO A 216 -10.55 -13.99 1.94
N GLY A 217 -9.22 -14.01 1.83
CA GLY A 217 -8.39 -15.19 2.16
C GLY A 217 -8.17 -16.19 1.02
N GLY A 218 -8.50 -15.84 -0.22
CA GLY A 218 -8.29 -16.67 -1.42
C GLY A 218 -6.96 -16.37 -2.13
N ASN A 219 -5.82 -16.58 -1.46
CA ASN A 219 -4.48 -16.72 -2.08
C ASN A 219 -3.62 -17.59 -1.18
#